data_f7ad587fd5a5b1863d8c242cf2f322a5
#
_entry.id   f7ad587fd5a5b1863d8c242cf2f322a5
#
_cell.length_a   1.000
_cell.length_b   1.000
_cell.length_c   1.000
_cell.angle_alpha   90.00
_cell.angle_beta   90.00
_cell.angle_gamma   90.00
#
_symmetry.space_group_name_H-M   'P 1'
#
loop_
_entity.id
_entity.type
_entity.pdbx_description
1 polymer ?
#
loop_
_entity_poly.entity_id
_entity_poly.type
_entity_poly.pdbx_seq_one_letter_code
_entity_poly.pdbx_strand_id
1 'polypeptide(L)'
;MKAIQWIISALVAVVIIAAAVGGGVYFTRLKSIHSIRKLTDYEDYNLYRMDIRYRYSLNDLLARGITDDQSMVDAILEEALPLLPVTIQAPSFGCTAFAVVEQDGTACMGRNYDFRYDTSAMVVYCSPQDSYRSVAFAALDNIQANTPEQSLKTRLATLTAPFICLDGMNEKGVSIAVLTLDSDPTYQQTGKPMIATTLAIRLVLDRAATTAEAVELLSKYDMFASSGRDYHFYITDASGDGRVLEYDCNDPARPLTVTPSRSVTNFFVMYKDNVLPNQRNGVYGHGRERYDAIEEILDANAGSIDREIAWQALQAASQAPNPKDVTSNTQWSILYDNTALTAEAVIRRDWNTKTSYNLVSNVAVTDVG
;
A
#
# COMPACT_ATOMS: atom_id res chain seq x y z
N MET A 1 -18.73 -54.73 17.25
CA MET A 1 -17.43 -54.22 17.73
C MET A 1 -16.48 -53.79 16.59
N LYS A 2 -16.17 -54.67 15.62
CA LYS A 2 -15.23 -54.29 14.53
C LYS A 2 -15.63 -53.07 13.71
N ALA A 3 -16.92 -52.87 13.36
CA ALA A 3 -17.39 -51.72 12.60
C ALA A 3 -17.21 -50.40 13.37
N ILE A 4 -17.46 -50.39 14.70
CA ILE A 4 -17.26 -49.21 15.54
C ILE A 4 -15.78 -48.82 15.63
N GLN A 5 -14.89 -49.83 15.74
CA GLN A 5 -13.44 -49.60 15.73
C GLN A 5 -12.96 -48.98 14.41
N TRP A 6 -13.47 -49.43 13.26
CA TRP A 6 -13.16 -48.85 11.97
C TRP A 6 -13.63 -47.42 11.84
N ILE A 7 -14.83 -47.08 12.34
CA ILE A 7 -15.35 -45.68 12.33
C ILE A 7 -14.50 -44.79 13.22
N ILE A 8 -14.14 -45.23 14.41
CA ILE A 8 -13.27 -44.45 15.31
C ILE A 8 -11.88 -44.24 14.69
N SER A 9 -11.29 -45.29 14.10
CA SER A 9 -9.98 -45.18 13.45
C SER A 9 -10.02 -44.20 12.25
N ALA A 10 -11.09 -44.22 11.44
CA ALA A 10 -11.29 -43.30 10.34
C ALA A 10 -11.45 -41.87 10.85
N LEU A 11 -12.22 -41.62 11.90
CA LEU A 11 -12.37 -40.29 12.53
C LEU A 11 -11.03 -39.77 13.08
N VAL A 12 -10.28 -40.61 13.78
CA VAL A 12 -8.95 -40.24 14.30
C VAL A 12 -7.99 -39.92 13.15
N ALA A 13 -7.99 -40.73 12.07
CA ALA A 13 -7.17 -40.46 10.89
C ALA A 13 -7.55 -39.08 10.23
N VAL A 14 -8.85 -38.79 10.10
CA VAL A 14 -9.33 -37.48 9.57
C VAL A 14 -8.87 -36.34 10.46
N VAL A 15 -8.95 -36.48 11.79
CA VAL A 15 -8.49 -35.41 12.74
C VAL A 15 -6.98 -35.23 12.65
N ILE A 16 -6.20 -36.32 12.54
CA ILE A 16 -4.74 -36.23 12.37
C ILE A 16 -4.37 -35.56 11.05
N ILE A 17 -5.04 -35.89 9.95
CA ILE A 17 -4.82 -35.29 8.65
C ILE A 17 -5.20 -33.81 8.70
N ALA A 18 -6.34 -33.46 9.26
CA ALA A 18 -6.77 -32.09 9.42
C ALA A 18 -5.79 -31.25 10.28
N ALA A 19 -5.28 -31.85 11.38
CA ALA A 19 -4.26 -31.21 12.21
C ALA A 19 -2.91 -31.05 11.49
N ALA A 20 -2.50 -32.05 10.70
CA ALA A 20 -1.27 -31.97 9.90
C ALA A 20 -1.36 -30.95 8.78
N VAL A 21 -2.48 -30.90 8.06
CA VAL A 21 -2.74 -29.89 7.00
C VAL A 21 -2.84 -28.51 7.60
N GLY A 22 -3.64 -28.33 8.66
CA GLY A 22 -3.75 -27.06 9.37
C GLY A 22 -2.42 -26.59 9.97
N GLY A 23 -1.66 -27.50 10.57
CA GLY A 23 -0.31 -27.23 11.08
C GLY A 23 0.64 -26.79 9.98
N GLY A 24 0.62 -27.43 8.80
CA GLY A 24 1.42 -27.05 7.64
C GLY A 24 1.05 -25.66 7.09
N VAL A 25 -0.24 -25.40 6.94
CA VAL A 25 -0.75 -24.09 6.47
C VAL A 25 -0.38 -22.96 7.43
N TYR A 26 -0.53 -23.18 8.74
CA TYR A 26 -0.28 -22.14 9.73
C TYR A 26 1.18 -22.02 10.18
N PHE A 27 2.04 -23.00 9.91
CA PHE A 27 3.44 -22.94 10.31
C PHE A 27 4.19 -21.72 9.76
N THR A 28 4.05 -21.42 8.48
CA THR A 28 4.68 -20.26 7.85
C THR A 28 3.99 -18.94 8.23
N ARG A 29 2.67 -18.98 8.46
CA ARG A 29 1.90 -17.83 8.97
C ARG A 29 2.32 -17.47 10.39
N LEU A 30 2.51 -18.45 11.27
CA LEU A 30 3.06 -18.25 12.60
C LEU A 30 4.47 -17.68 12.55
N LYS A 31 5.32 -18.12 11.63
CA LYS A 31 6.65 -17.51 11.42
C LYS A 31 6.54 -16.05 11.03
N SER A 32 5.56 -15.67 10.20
CA SER A 32 5.31 -14.26 9.86
C SER A 32 4.89 -13.47 11.10
N ILE A 33 3.95 -13.99 11.89
CA ILE A 33 3.53 -13.35 13.16
C ILE A 33 4.71 -13.19 14.13
N HIS A 34 5.58 -14.19 14.25
CA HIS A 34 6.76 -14.11 15.14
C HIS A 34 7.83 -13.13 14.64
N SER A 35 7.77 -12.72 13.37
CA SER A 35 8.67 -11.70 12.82
C SER A 35 8.23 -10.27 13.14
N ILE A 36 7.04 -10.07 13.69
CA ILE A 36 6.54 -8.73 14.04
C ILE A 36 7.46 -8.10 15.07
N ARG A 37 7.95 -6.90 14.75
CA ARG A 37 8.78 -6.07 15.62
C ARG A 37 8.23 -4.66 15.68
N LYS A 38 8.15 -4.09 16.88
CA LYS A 38 7.91 -2.68 17.12
C LYS A 38 9.22 -1.92 16.86
N LEU A 39 9.19 -0.90 16.02
CA LEU A 39 10.37 -0.13 15.61
C LEU A 39 10.44 1.24 16.28
N THR A 40 9.32 1.79 16.72
CA THR A 40 9.24 3.05 17.48
C THR A 40 8.60 2.79 18.84
N ASP A 41 8.79 3.71 19.77
CA ASP A 41 8.23 3.60 21.13
C ASP A 41 7.47 4.87 21.51
N TYR A 42 6.48 5.23 20.67
CA TYR A 42 5.53 6.29 20.99
C TYR A 42 4.44 5.78 21.93
N GLU A 43 3.81 6.68 22.67
CA GLU A 43 2.77 6.34 23.65
C GLU A 43 1.61 5.57 23.01
N ASP A 44 1.15 6.03 21.84
CA ASP A 44 -0.03 5.45 21.16
C ASP A 44 0.34 4.63 19.93
N TYR A 45 0.46 5.28 18.77
CA TYR A 45 0.60 4.63 17.47
C TYR A 45 2.05 4.49 17.06
N ASN A 46 2.44 3.29 16.66
CA ASN A 46 3.82 2.94 16.41
C ASN A 46 4.06 2.42 14.99
N LEU A 47 5.33 2.39 14.63
CA LEU A 47 5.81 1.72 13.44
C LEU A 47 6.19 0.29 13.80
N TYR A 48 5.67 -0.65 13.02
CA TYR A 48 5.97 -2.07 13.12
C TYR A 48 6.62 -2.56 11.84
N ARG A 49 7.30 -3.69 11.94
CA ARG A 49 7.80 -4.45 10.80
C ARG A 49 7.25 -5.87 10.85
N MET A 50 6.96 -6.46 9.68
CA MET A 50 6.58 -7.85 9.52
C MET A 50 7.20 -8.44 8.25
N ASP A 51 7.80 -9.64 8.36
CA ASP A 51 8.27 -10.41 7.22
C ASP A 51 7.23 -11.48 6.87
N ILE A 52 6.71 -11.44 5.67
CA ILE A 52 5.77 -12.43 5.17
C ILE A 52 6.52 -13.70 4.82
N ARG A 53 6.24 -14.79 5.53
CA ARG A 53 6.89 -16.09 5.39
C ARG A 53 5.97 -17.16 4.79
N TYR A 54 4.68 -16.87 4.63
CA TYR A 54 3.74 -17.76 3.97
C TYR A 54 3.67 -17.46 2.47
N ARG A 55 3.32 -18.47 1.70
CA ARG A 55 3.02 -18.29 0.28
C ARG A 55 1.61 -17.80 0.11
N TYR A 56 1.41 -16.88 -0.81
CA TYR A 56 0.10 -16.46 -1.28
C TYR A 56 0.07 -16.50 -2.81
N SER A 57 -1.11 -16.66 -3.38
CA SER A 57 -1.35 -16.62 -4.82
C SER A 57 -2.29 -15.47 -5.14
N LEU A 58 -1.74 -14.39 -5.69
CA LEU A 58 -2.57 -13.28 -6.15
C LEU A 58 -3.51 -13.70 -7.29
N ASN A 59 -3.08 -14.66 -8.14
CA ASN A 59 -3.95 -15.19 -9.20
C ASN A 59 -5.17 -15.91 -8.63
N ASP A 60 -4.97 -16.78 -7.63
CA ASP A 60 -6.07 -17.52 -7.02
C ASP A 60 -7.00 -16.57 -6.28
N LEU A 61 -6.44 -15.54 -5.62
CA LEU A 61 -7.22 -14.51 -4.96
C LEU A 61 -8.10 -13.75 -5.96
N LEU A 62 -7.55 -13.28 -7.07
CA LEU A 62 -8.29 -12.56 -8.11
C LEU A 62 -9.29 -13.46 -8.86
N ALA A 63 -8.97 -14.76 -9.04
CA ALA A 63 -9.85 -15.72 -9.70
C ALA A 63 -11.13 -16.05 -8.90
N ARG A 64 -11.18 -15.72 -7.59
CA ARG A 64 -12.39 -15.85 -6.75
C ARG A 64 -13.51 -14.91 -7.17
N GLY A 65 -13.21 -13.88 -7.95
CA GLY A 65 -14.16 -12.89 -8.46
C GLY A 65 -14.47 -11.81 -7.41
N ILE A 66 -13.91 -10.63 -7.63
CA ILE A 66 -14.11 -9.46 -6.75
C ILE A 66 -15.18 -8.60 -7.42
N THR A 67 -16.26 -8.31 -6.70
CA THR A 67 -17.38 -7.51 -7.20
C THR A 67 -17.75 -6.36 -6.28
N ASP A 68 -17.31 -6.41 -5.02
CA ASP A 68 -17.60 -5.45 -3.97
C ASP A 68 -16.59 -5.57 -2.81
N ASP A 69 -16.71 -4.70 -1.81
CA ASP A 69 -15.84 -4.69 -0.62
C ASP A 69 -15.90 -6.03 0.15
N GLN A 70 -17.06 -6.66 0.24
CA GLN A 70 -17.20 -7.91 1.00
C GLN A 70 -16.49 -9.07 0.30
N SER A 71 -16.69 -9.23 -1.00
CA SER A 71 -16.01 -10.26 -1.79
C SER A 71 -14.49 -10.07 -1.83
N MET A 72 -14.00 -8.82 -1.83
CA MET A 72 -12.58 -8.51 -1.68
C MET A 72 -12.06 -8.95 -0.30
N VAL A 73 -12.77 -8.59 0.77
CA VAL A 73 -12.41 -8.96 2.15
C VAL A 73 -12.41 -10.49 2.31
N ASP A 74 -13.43 -11.17 1.81
CA ASP A 74 -13.54 -12.63 1.88
C ASP A 74 -12.38 -13.30 1.13
N ALA A 75 -12.04 -12.83 -0.07
CA ALA A 75 -10.92 -13.35 -0.84
C ALA A 75 -9.57 -13.15 -0.12
N ILE A 76 -9.34 -11.98 0.49
CA ILE A 76 -8.14 -11.69 1.28
C ILE A 76 -8.06 -12.59 2.51
N LEU A 77 -9.18 -12.76 3.23
CA LEU A 77 -9.22 -13.58 4.43
C LEU A 77 -9.01 -15.05 4.11
N GLU A 78 -9.61 -15.56 3.06
CA GLU A 78 -9.42 -16.95 2.64
C GLU A 78 -7.96 -17.23 2.21
N GLU A 79 -7.28 -16.26 1.61
CA GLU A 79 -5.86 -16.36 1.26
C GLU A 79 -4.94 -16.26 2.48
N ALA A 80 -5.13 -15.23 3.31
CA ALA A 80 -4.25 -14.94 4.45
C ALA A 80 -4.54 -15.81 5.68
N LEU A 81 -5.81 -16.08 5.96
CA LEU A 81 -6.33 -16.66 7.20
C LEU A 81 -7.35 -17.77 6.94
N PRO A 82 -7.06 -18.76 6.09
CA PRO A 82 -8.03 -19.80 5.77
C PRO A 82 -8.59 -20.45 7.04
N LEU A 83 -9.91 -20.65 7.10
CA LEU A 83 -10.64 -21.29 8.19
C LEU A 83 -10.76 -20.49 9.51
N LEU A 84 -10.33 -19.23 9.55
CA LEU A 84 -10.47 -18.40 10.76
C LEU A 84 -11.47 -17.26 10.53
N PRO A 85 -12.44 -17.05 11.43
CA PRO A 85 -13.40 -15.96 11.35
C PRO A 85 -12.75 -14.65 11.85
N VAL A 86 -12.17 -13.88 10.95
CA VAL A 86 -11.64 -12.53 11.21
C VAL A 86 -12.39 -11.55 10.33
N THR A 87 -12.63 -10.35 10.82
CA THR A 87 -13.25 -9.26 10.05
C THR A 87 -12.23 -8.15 9.86
N ILE A 88 -12.09 -7.64 8.65
CA ILE A 88 -11.31 -6.44 8.31
C ILE A 88 -12.23 -5.44 7.60
N GLN A 89 -11.81 -4.19 7.55
CA GLN A 89 -12.53 -3.13 6.83
C GLN A 89 -11.70 -2.67 5.64
N ALA A 90 -12.37 -2.24 4.60
CA ALA A 90 -11.70 -1.64 3.46
C ALA A 90 -11.21 -0.22 3.83
N PRO A 91 -9.97 0.17 3.44
CA PRO A 91 -9.33 1.42 3.87
C PRO A 91 -9.85 2.67 3.14
N SER A 92 -9.80 3.85 3.83
CA SER A 92 -10.02 5.17 3.21
C SER A 92 -8.92 6.16 3.66
N PHE A 93 -8.39 7.00 2.76
CA PHE A 93 -7.19 7.83 3.03
C PHE A 93 -7.04 9.07 2.13
N GLY A 94 -6.22 10.06 2.56
CA GLY A 94 -5.74 11.19 1.78
C GLY A 94 -4.22 11.12 1.54
N CYS A 95 -3.63 11.90 0.59
CA CYS A 95 -2.23 11.63 0.23
C CYS A 95 -1.53 12.64 -0.67
N THR A 96 -0.20 12.47 -0.78
CA THR A 96 0.68 13.17 -1.74
C THR A 96 1.76 12.21 -2.22
N ALA A 97 2.19 12.29 -3.49
CA ALA A 97 3.39 11.62 -3.98
C ALA A 97 4.08 12.43 -5.08
N PHE A 98 5.38 12.19 -5.28
CA PHE A 98 6.17 12.75 -6.37
C PHE A 98 7.36 11.85 -6.73
N ALA A 99 7.90 12.02 -7.94
CA ALA A 99 9.16 11.41 -8.37
C ALA A 99 10.21 12.49 -8.63
N VAL A 100 11.45 12.18 -8.29
CA VAL A 100 12.62 13.00 -8.61
C VAL A 100 13.74 12.12 -9.11
N VAL A 101 14.62 12.68 -9.95
CA VAL A 101 15.92 12.11 -10.24
C VAL A 101 16.94 13.05 -9.61
N GLU A 102 17.71 12.53 -8.65
CA GLU A 102 18.75 13.27 -7.96
C GLU A 102 19.92 13.59 -8.92
N GLN A 103 20.76 14.54 -8.56
CA GLN A 103 21.88 14.99 -9.41
C GLN A 103 22.85 13.86 -9.80
N ASP A 104 22.97 12.84 -8.97
CA ASP A 104 23.82 11.65 -9.23
C ASP A 104 23.13 10.59 -10.10
N GLY A 105 21.90 10.82 -10.53
CA GLY A 105 21.09 9.90 -11.33
C GLY A 105 20.19 8.95 -10.51
N THR A 106 20.20 9.06 -9.18
CA THR A 106 19.32 8.27 -8.31
C THR A 106 17.86 8.67 -8.51
N ALA A 107 17.01 7.72 -8.89
CA ALA A 107 15.58 7.94 -9.01
C ALA A 107 14.87 7.63 -7.68
N CYS A 108 14.03 8.55 -7.21
CA CYS A 108 13.32 8.42 -5.95
C CYS A 108 11.83 8.71 -6.09
N MET A 109 11.00 8.03 -5.28
CA MET A 109 9.60 8.38 -5.05
C MET A 109 9.42 8.91 -3.62
N GLY A 110 8.97 10.16 -3.49
CA GLY A 110 8.50 10.72 -2.22
C GLY A 110 7.01 10.46 -2.02
N ARG A 111 6.59 10.16 -0.79
CA ARG A 111 5.21 9.84 -0.44
C ARG A 111 4.84 10.37 0.94
N ASN A 112 3.74 11.13 1.07
CA ASN A 112 3.06 11.39 2.34
C ASN A 112 1.74 10.61 2.37
N TYR A 113 1.52 9.83 3.40
CA TYR A 113 0.24 9.23 3.70
C TYR A 113 -0.49 10.10 4.74
N ASP A 114 -1.60 10.66 4.34
CA ASP A 114 -2.42 11.52 5.19
C ASP A 114 -3.73 10.80 5.54
N PHE A 115 -4.10 10.85 6.80
CA PHE A 115 -5.34 10.26 7.26
C PHE A 115 -5.90 11.02 8.46
N ARG A 116 -7.22 10.99 8.62
CA ARG A 116 -7.92 11.75 9.66
C ARG A 116 -7.66 11.24 11.07
N TYR A 117 -7.44 9.94 11.22
CA TYR A 117 -7.14 9.29 12.49
C TYR A 117 -5.68 8.89 12.54
N ASP A 118 -5.12 8.90 13.74
CA ASP A 118 -3.82 8.30 13.95
C ASP A 118 -3.89 6.78 13.75
N THR A 119 -2.89 6.22 13.12
CA THR A 119 -2.76 4.80 12.86
C THR A 119 -1.34 4.34 13.10
N SER A 120 -1.18 3.13 13.62
CA SER A 120 0.11 2.45 13.54
C SER A 120 0.38 2.06 12.10
N ALA A 121 1.63 2.20 11.68
CA ALA A 121 2.10 1.76 10.38
C ALA A 121 2.79 0.40 10.49
N MET A 122 2.69 -0.42 9.44
CA MET A 122 3.44 -1.66 9.34
C MET A 122 4.23 -1.70 8.05
N VAL A 123 5.54 -1.85 8.18
CA VAL A 123 6.43 -2.18 7.08
C VAL A 123 6.32 -3.67 6.81
N VAL A 124 5.86 -4.02 5.62
CA VAL A 124 5.61 -5.39 5.19
C VAL A 124 6.65 -5.80 4.16
N TYR A 125 7.49 -6.77 4.51
CA TYR A 125 8.41 -7.40 3.58
C TYR A 125 7.77 -8.65 2.98
N CYS A 126 7.61 -8.66 1.66
CA CYS A 126 7.14 -9.82 0.90
C CYS A 126 8.28 -10.40 0.07
N SER A 127 8.42 -11.72 0.11
CA SER A 127 9.38 -12.48 -0.71
C SER A 127 8.67 -13.72 -1.28
N PRO A 128 7.65 -13.53 -2.14
CA PRO A 128 6.92 -14.63 -2.75
C PRO A 128 7.83 -15.40 -3.71
N GLN A 129 7.51 -16.68 -3.98
CA GLN A 129 8.38 -17.54 -4.77
C GLN A 129 8.39 -17.21 -6.25
N ASP A 130 7.22 -16.81 -6.78
CA ASP A 130 7.00 -16.58 -8.23
C ASP A 130 6.67 -15.10 -8.53
N SER A 131 7.14 -14.18 -7.68
CA SER A 131 6.88 -12.75 -7.77
C SER A 131 8.09 -11.96 -7.25
N TYR A 132 8.14 -10.67 -7.55
CA TYR A 132 9.21 -9.81 -7.06
C TYR A 132 9.12 -9.60 -5.55
N ARG A 133 10.26 -9.53 -4.91
CA ARG A 133 10.34 -9.10 -3.50
C ARG A 133 9.94 -7.64 -3.40
N SER A 134 9.30 -7.29 -2.29
CA SER A 134 8.86 -5.92 -2.07
C SER A 134 8.90 -5.51 -0.60
N VAL A 135 9.01 -4.21 -0.38
CA VAL A 135 8.74 -3.53 0.89
C VAL A 135 7.56 -2.58 0.68
N ALA A 136 6.60 -2.62 1.58
CA ALA A 136 5.38 -1.83 1.44
C ALA A 136 4.87 -1.38 2.82
N PHE A 137 4.00 -0.36 2.84
CA PHE A 137 3.44 0.20 4.06
C PHE A 137 1.94 -0.02 4.13
N ALA A 138 1.48 -0.52 5.27
CA ALA A 138 0.08 -0.74 5.59
C ALA A 138 -0.33 0.05 6.83
N ALA A 139 -1.53 0.64 6.81
CA ALA A 139 -2.16 1.25 7.98
C ALA A 139 -2.87 0.19 8.80
N LEU A 140 -2.47 -0.01 10.05
CA LEU A 140 -3.00 -1.07 10.91
C LEU A 140 -4.41 -0.79 11.43
N ASP A 141 -4.87 0.47 11.38
CA ASP A 141 -6.24 0.82 11.68
C ASP A 141 -7.25 0.14 10.74
N ASN A 142 -6.89 0.01 9.47
CA ASN A 142 -7.72 -0.64 8.45
C ASN A 142 -8.07 -2.11 8.78
N ILE A 143 -7.27 -2.76 9.62
CA ILE A 143 -7.48 -4.14 10.06
C ILE A 143 -7.71 -4.24 11.57
N GLN A 144 -7.98 -3.11 12.22
CA GLN A 144 -8.19 -3.01 13.67
C GLN A 144 -7.06 -3.64 14.49
N ALA A 145 -5.81 -3.44 14.06
CA ALA A 145 -4.61 -4.03 14.65
C ALA A 145 -3.52 -2.99 15.00
N ASN A 146 -3.92 -1.79 15.43
CA ASN A 146 -2.98 -0.71 15.80
C ASN A 146 -1.97 -1.11 16.89
N THR A 147 -2.31 -2.12 17.69
CA THR A 147 -1.42 -2.72 18.69
C THR A 147 -1.38 -4.24 18.46
N PRO A 148 -0.54 -4.74 17.54
CA PRO A 148 -0.48 -6.16 17.19
C PRO A 148 -0.22 -7.08 18.38
N GLU A 149 0.55 -6.62 19.36
CA GLU A 149 0.89 -7.37 20.58
C GLU A 149 -0.26 -7.52 21.57
N GLN A 150 -1.34 -6.75 21.44
CA GLN A 150 -2.45 -6.72 22.40
C GLN A 150 -3.18 -8.06 22.51
N SER A 151 -3.35 -8.77 21.41
CA SER A 151 -4.09 -10.04 21.39
C SER A 151 -3.69 -10.94 20.22
N LEU A 152 -4.03 -12.23 20.32
CA LEU A 152 -3.85 -13.16 19.20
C LEU A 152 -4.69 -12.73 17.98
N LYS A 153 -5.88 -12.17 18.20
CA LYS A 153 -6.75 -11.69 17.11
C LYS A 153 -6.08 -10.57 16.32
N THR A 154 -5.53 -9.55 17.00
CA THR A 154 -4.83 -8.44 16.34
C THR A 154 -3.58 -8.92 15.60
N ARG A 155 -2.82 -9.86 16.18
CA ARG A 155 -1.67 -10.49 15.50
C ARG A 155 -2.08 -11.28 14.26
N LEU A 156 -3.16 -12.05 14.33
CA LEU A 156 -3.66 -12.80 13.18
C LEU A 156 -4.12 -11.86 12.06
N ALA A 157 -4.80 -10.76 12.41
CA ALA A 157 -5.24 -9.77 11.42
C ALA A 157 -4.06 -9.21 10.59
N THR A 158 -2.86 -9.07 11.17
CA THR A 158 -1.69 -8.58 10.43
C THR A 158 -1.26 -9.49 9.27
N LEU A 159 -1.69 -10.76 9.23
CA LEU A 159 -1.44 -11.63 8.08
C LEU A 159 -2.10 -11.13 6.79
N THR A 160 -3.10 -10.25 6.87
CA THR A 160 -3.72 -9.62 5.70
C THR A 160 -2.93 -8.41 5.19
N ALA A 161 -1.90 -7.95 5.92
CA ALA A 161 -1.14 -6.74 5.59
C ALA A 161 -0.60 -6.69 4.15
N PRO A 162 -0.13 -7.77 3.50
CA PRO A 162 0.31 -7.72 2.10
C PRO A 162 -0.73 -7.20 1.13
N PHE A 163 -2.01 -7.41 1.41
CA PHE A 163 -3.14 -7.12 0.53
C PHE A 163 -3.83 -5.78 0.83
N ILE A 164 -3.36 -5.06 1.86
CA ILE A 164 -3.91 -3.77 2.28
C ILE A 164 -2.84 -2.67 2.31
N CYS A 165 -1.68 -2.89 1.70
CA CYS A 165 -0.64 -1.87 1.57
C CYS A 165 -1.15 -0.69 0.73
N LEU A 166 -0.66 0.51 1.06
CA LEU A 166 -1.08 1.78 0.47
C LEU A 166 0.00 2.40 -0.42
N ASP A 167 1.22 1.95 -0.24
CA ASP A 167 2.39 2.27 -1.05
C ASP A 167 3.45 1.18 -0.88
N GLY A 168 4.46 1.20 -1.75
CA GLY A 168 5.57 0.27 -1.67
C GLY A 168 6.51 0.34 -2.86
N MET A 169 7.60 -0.41 -2.75
CA MET A 169 8.61 -0.59 -3.80
C MET A 169 8.97 -2.05 -3.94
N ASN A 170 9.21 -2.51 -5.16
CA ASN A 170 9.70 -3.86 -5.42
C ASN A 170 11.19 -3.91 -5.79
N GLU A 171 11.75 -5.10 -5.89
CA GLU A 171 13.18 -5.34 -6.20
C GLU A 171 13.59 -4.98 -7.64
N LYS A 172 12.67 -4.56 -8.50
CA LYS A 172 12.93 -3.99 -9.82
C LYS A 172 13.01 -2.46 -9.78
N GLY A 173 12.81 -1.87 -8.60
CA GLY A 173 12.79 -0.42 -8.43
C GLY A 173 11.49 0.23 -8.91
N VAL A 174 10.40 -0.52 -9.01
CA VAL A 174 9.07 0.06 -9.24
C VAL A 174 8.44 0.41 -7.91
N SER A 175 8.07 1.67 -7.75
CA SER A 175 7.31 2.17 -6.61
C SER A 175 5.90 2.55 -7.03
N ILE A 176 4.93 2.29 -6.16
CA ILE A 176 3.52 2.65 -6.35
C ILE A 176 2.95 3.24 -5.07
N ALA A 177 2.07 4.23 -5.22
CA ALA A 177 1.27 4.79 -4.14
C ALA A 177 -0.17 5.02 -4.61
N VAL A 178 -1.14 4.85 -3.72
CA VAL A 178 -2.53 5.19 -3.96
C VAL A 178 -2.89 6.51 -3.28
N LEU A 179 -3.72 7.32 -3.92
CA LEU A 179 -4.21 8.59 -3.40
C LEU A 179 -5.73 8.68 -3.62
N THR A 180 -6.43 9.25 -2.63
CA THR A 180 -7.89 9.42 -2.68
C THR A 180 -8.28 10.58 -3.58
N LEU A 181 -9.41 10.42 -4.28
CA LEU A 181 -10.12 11.45 -5.02
C LEU A 181 -11.50 11.70 -4.40
N ASP A 182 -12.08 12.87 -4.66
CA ASP A 182 -13.38 13.28 -4.11
C ASP A 182 -14.58 12.91 -4.99
N SER A 183 -14.33 12.35 -6.17
CA SER A 183 -15.37 11.89 -7.10
C SER A 183 -16.08 10.62 -6.60
N ASP A 184 -17.18 10.28 -7.25
CA ASP A 184 -17.85 9.00 -7.04
C ASP A 184 -16.90 7.83 -7.32
N PRO A 185 -16.97 6.74 -6.56
CA PRO A 185 -16.08 5.59 -6.70
C PRO A 185 -16.05 5.01 -8.12
N THR A 186 -14.87 4.74 -8.64
CA THR A 186 -14.71 4.01 -9.90
C THR A 186 -15.22 2.59 -9.77
N TYR A 187 -16.08 2.20 -10.68
CA TYR A 187 -16.61 0.86 -10.85
C TYR A 187 -16.74 0.53 -12.34
N GLN A 188 -15.65 0.05 -12.92
CA GLN A 188 -15.63 -0.29 -14.35
C GLN A 188 -16.38 -1.61 -14.61
N GLN A 189 -17.05 -1.69 -15.75
CA GLN A 189 -17.80 -2.89 -16.20
C GLN A 189 -17.56 -3.10 -17.70
N THR A 190 -16.30 -3.19 -18.11
CA THR A 190 -15.94 -3.39 -19.52
C THR A 190 -15.87 -4.87 -19.91
N GLY A 191 -16.06 -5.78 -18.95
CA GLY A 191 -16.02 -7.23 -19.15
C GLY A 191 -14.66 -7.85 -18.86
N LYS A 192 -13.70 -7.08 -18.35
CA LYS A 192 -12.42 -7.61 -17.85
C LYS A 192 -12.58 -8.17 -16.42
N PRO A 193 -11.66 -9.01 -15.96
CA PRO A 193 -11.60 -9.35 -14.53
C PRO A 193 -11.51 -8.11 -13.67
N MET A 194 -12.22 -8.07 -12.55
CA MET A 194 -12.20 -6.93 -11.65
C MET A 194 -11.04 -7.02 -10.66
N ILE A 195 -10.44 -5.86 -10.34
CA ILE A 195 -9.41 -5.73 -9.31
C ILE A 195 -9.74 -4.58 -8.36
N ALA A 196 -9.60 -4.82 -7.05
CA ALA A 196 -9.79 -3.79 -6.04
C ALA A 196 -8.52 -2.95 -5.84
N THR A 197 -8.68 -1.73 -5.32
CA THR A 197 -7.63 -0.72 -5.17
C THR A 197 -6.33 -1.24 -4.54
N THR A 198 -6.40 -1.89 -3.37
CA THR A 198 -5.19 -2.37 -2.69
C THR A 198 -4.58 -3.61 -3.34
N LEU A 199 -5.39 -4.41 -4.02
CA LEU A 199 -4.91 -5.56 -4.79
C LEU A 199 -4.20 -5.12 -6.08
N ALA A 200 -4.56 -3.96 -6.64
CA ALA A 200 -3.83 -3.35 -7.75
C ALA A 200 -2.40 -2.97 -7.32
N ILE A 201 -2.22 -2.44 -6.10
CA ILE A 201 -0.89 -2.19 -5.54
C ILE A 201 -0.11 -3.50 -5.43
N ARG A 202 -0.73 -4.55 -4.88
CA ARG A 202 -0.05 -5.85 -4.75
C ARG A 202 0.33 -6.43 -6.12
N LEU A 203 -0.53 -6.29 -7.13
CA LEU A 203 -0.26 -6.75 -8.49
C LEU A 203 0.97 -6.07 -9.09
N VAL A 204 1.08 -4.75 -8.97
CA VAL A 204 2.22 -3.97 -9.46
C VAL A 204 3.50 -4.37 -8.71
N LEU A 205 3.46 -4.43 -7.38
CA LEU A 205 4.61 -4.81 -6.57
C LEU A 205 5.11 -6.24 -6.85
N ASP A 206 4.19 -7.15 -7.15
CA ASP A 206 4.54 -8.55 -7.42
C ASP A 206 5.08 -8.77 -8.85
N ARG A 207 4.74 -7.92 -9.84
CA ARG A 207 4.90 -8.29 -11.25
C ARG A 207 5.44 -7.24 -12.19
N ALA A 208 5.43 -5.96 -11.84
CA ALA A 208 5.91 -4.92 -12.73
C ALA A 208 7.43 -4.72 -12.55
N ALA A 209 8.19 -4.72 -13.63
CA ALA A 209 9.60 -4.36 -13.63
C ALA A 209 9.85 -2.92 -14.09
N THR A 210 8.82 -2.26 -14.67
CA THR A 210 8.87 -0.87 -15.11
C THR A 210 7.51 -0.20 -14.92
N THR A 211 7.47 1.12 -14.95
CA THR A 211 6.22 1.90 -14.96
C THR A 211 5.33 1.50 -16.15
N ALA A 212 5.91 1.28 -17.32
CA ALA A 212 5.16 0.85 -18.50
C ALA A 212 4.50 -0.53 -18.30
N GLU A 213 5.20 -1.50 -17.73
CA GLU A 213 4.63 -2.82 -17.39
C GLU A 213 3.52 -2.71 -16.35
N ALA A 214 3.67 -1.83 -15.34
CA ALA A 214 2.62 -1.59 -14.36
C ALA A 214 1.32 -1.07 -15.01
N VAL A 215 1.43 -0.12 -15.94
CA VAL A 215 0.30 0.38 -16.73
C VAL A 215 -0.34 -0.75 -17.54
N GLU A 216 0.45 -1.56 -18.24
CA GLU A 216 -0.05 -2.69 -19.03
C GLU A 216 -0.78 -3.72 -18.14
N LEU A 217 -0.21 -4.05 -16.98
CA LEU A 217 -0.83 -4.98 -16.03
C LEU A 217 -2.18 -4.48 -15.54
N LEU A 218 -2.27 -3.23 -15.08
CA LEU A 218 -3.50 -2.64 -14.57
C LEU A 218 -4.58 -2.47 -15.67
N SER A 219 -4.16 -2.21 -16.92
CA SER A 219 -5.08 -2.10 -18.06
C SER A 219 -5.85 -3.40 -18.41
N LYS A 220 -5.40 -4.54 -17.89
CA LYS A 220 -6.03 -5.85 -18.09
C LYS A 220 -7.23 -6.09 -17.18
N TYR A 221 -7.48 -5.19 -16.23
CA TYR A 221 -8.53 -5.33 -15.23
C TYR A 221 -9.52 -4.17 -15.29
N ASP A 222 -10.74 -4.45 -14.85
CA ASP A 222 -11.72 -3.44 -14.49
C ASP A 222 -11.47 -3.01 -13.04
N MET A 223 -11.32 -1.70 -12.80
CA MET A 223 -11.05 -1.17 -11.45
C MET A 223 -12.33 -1.11 -10.62
N PHE A 224 -12.24 -1.61 -9.40
CA PHE A 224 -13.18 -1.41 -8.33
C PHE A 224 -12.54 -0.56 -7.23
N ALA A 225 -12.99 0.67 -7.09
CA ALA A 225 -12.56 1.57 -6.02
C ALA A 225 -13.26 1.19 -4.71
N SER A 226 -12.51 0.58 -3.79
CA SER A 226 -13.02 0.05 -2.53
C SER A 226 -13.36 1.15 -1.51
N SER A 227 -14.13 0.83 -0.48
CA SER A 227 -14.47 1.71 0.65
C SER A 227 -15.30 2.94 0.32
N GLY A 228 -16.03 2.92 -0.79
CA GLY A 228 -16.92 4.02 -1.19
C GLY A 228 -16.18 5.33 -1.50
N ARG A 229 -14.92 5.27 -1.90
CA ARG A 229 -14.12 6.40 -2.32
C ARG A 229 -13.47 6.14 -3.67
N ASP A 230 -13.17 7.21 -4.41
CA ASP A 230 -12.40 7.10 -5.64
C ASP A 230 -10.90 7.25 -5.39
N TYR A 231 -10.09 6.71 -6.30
CA TYR A 231 -8.64 6.66 -6.19
C TYR A 231 -7.96 6.79 -7.53
N HIS A 232 -6.72 7.31 -7.47
CA HIS A 232 -5.74 7.18 -8.53
C HIS A 232 -4.43 6.61 -7.99
N PHE A 233 -3.56 6.15 -8.89
CA PHE A 233 -2.26 5.60 -8.53
C PHE A 233 -1.16 6.51 -9.07
N TYR A 234 -0.10 6.65 -8.29
CA TYR A 234 1.16 7.18 -8.75
C TYR A 234 2.18 6.06 -8.83
N ILE A 235 2.84 5.92 -9.97
CA ILE A 235 3.82 4.87 -10.22
C ILE A 235 5.08 5.51 -10.77
N THR A 236 6.24 5.07 -10.30
CA THR A 236 7.54 5.45 -10.84
C THR A 236 8.50 4.27 -10.78
N ASP A 237 9.59 4.33 -11.53
CA ASP A 237 10.62 3.30 -11.55
C ASP A 237 12.04 3.88 -11.47
N ALA A 238 13.05 2.99 -11.55
CA ALA A 238 14.46 3.36 -11.47
C ALA A 238 14.96 4.26 -12.63
N SER A 239 14.14 4.48 -13.67
CA SER A 239 14.45 5.45 -14.73
C SER A 239 13.94 6.86 -14.42
N GLY A 240 13.14 7.02 -13.34
CA GLY A 240 12.46 8.26 -12.99
C GLY A 240 11.18 8.51 -13.79
N ASP A 241 10.69 7.53 -14.56
CA ASP A 241 9.40 7.62 -15.29
C ASP A 241 8.23 7.63 -14.29
N GLY A 242 7.71 8.83 -13.99
CA GLY A 242 6.60 9.05 -13.09
C GLY A 242 5.27 9.21 -13.83
N ARG A 243 4.25 8.40 -13.48
CA ARG A 243 2.93 8.45 -14.11
C ARG A 243 1.80 8.37 -13.10
N VAL A 244 0.75 9.16 -13.36
CA VAL A 244 -0.53 9.09 -12.66
C VAL A 244 -1.49 8.26 -13.50
N LEU A 245 -2.12 7.27 -12.89
CA LEU A 245 -3.17 6.43 -13.46
C LEU A 245 -4.50 6.84 -12.86
N GLU A 246 -5.38 7.40 -13.66
CA GLU A 246 -6.67 7.98 -13.27
C GLU A 246 -7.81 7.34 -14.07
N TYR A 247 -8.98 7.26 -13.44
CA TYR A 247 -10.20 6.78 -14.08
C TYR A 247 -11.14 7.96 -14.28
N ASP A 248 -11.33 8.42 -15.51
CA ASP A 248 -12.01 9.69 -15.85
C ASP A 248 -13.39 9.81 -15.19
N CYS A 249 -13.53 10.77 -14.27
CA CYS A 249 -14.78 11.00 -13.54
C CYS A 249 -15.89 11.63 -14.38
N ASN A 250 -15.58 12.19 -15.54
CA ASN A 250 -16.57 12.78 -16.45
C ASN A 250 -17.14 11.75 -17.44
N ASP A 251 -16.55 10.57 -17.53
CA ASP A 251 -17.06 9.49 -18.38
C ASP A 251 -17.67 8.36 -17.51
N PRO A 252 -18.95 8.02 -17.70
CA PRO A 252 -19.58 6.92 -16.96
C PRO A 252 -18.87 5.56 -17.11
N ALA A 253 -18.12 5.32 -18.19
CA ALA A 253 -17.33 4.11 -18.39
C ALA A 253 -16.01 4.14 -17.61
N ARG A 254 -15.64 5.30 -17.04
CA ARG A 254 -14.42 5.48 -16.23
C ARG A 254 -13.17 4.95 -16.94
N PRO A 255 -12.87 5.39 -18.19
CA PRO A 255 -11.69 4.89 -18.89
C PRO A 255 -10.41 5.25 -18.15
N LEU A 256 -9.46 4.30 -18.15
CA LEU A 256 -8.13 4.53 -17.60
C LEU A 256 -7.38 5.55 -18.44
N THR A 257 -6.95 6.65 -17.81
CA THR A 257 -6.07 7.66 -18.36
C THR A 257 -4.72 7.62 -17.67
N VAL A 258 -3.66 7.72 -18.42
CA VAL A 258 -2.27 7.70 -17.93
C VAL A 258 -1.61 9.02 -18.27
N THR A 259 -1.26 9.78 -17.24
CA THR A 259 -0.65 11.12 -17.38
C THR A 259 0.78 11.10 -16.84
N PRO A 260 1.81 11.37 -17.66
CA PRO A 260 3.14 11.65 -17.14
C PRO A 260 3.09 12.84 -16.19
N SER A 261 3.59 12.69 -14.98
CA SER A 261 3.58 13.75 -13.97
C SER A 261 4.72 13.58 -12.99
N ARG A 262 5.34 14.70 -12.60
CA ARG A 262 6.37 14.69 -11.55
C ARG A 262 5.76 14.55 -10.17
N SER A 263 4.59 15.13 -9.92
CA SER A 263 3.91 15.11 -8.63
C SER A 263 2.41 14.91 -8.75
N VAL A 264 1.79 14.52 -7.65
CA VAL A 264 0.36 14.23 -7.54
C VAL A 264 -0.11 14.45 -6.10
N THR A 265 -1.33 14.96 -5.95
CA THR A 265 -2.05 15.04 -4.67
C THR A 265 -3.48 14.53 -4.84
N ASN A 266 -4.44 15.00 -4.06
CA ASN A 266 -5.80 14.48 -4.06
C ASN A 266 -6.72 15.11 -5.12
N PHE A 267 -6.24 15.35 -6.34
CA PHE A 267 -7.03 15.82 -7.47
C PHE A 267 -6.65 15.11 -8.75
N PHE A 268 -7.58 15.08 -9.72
CA PHE A 268 -7.31 14.56 -11.06
C PHE A 268 -6.28 15.43 -11.77
N VAL A 269 -5.11 14.87 -12.05
CA VAL A 269 -4.03 15.60 -12.75
C VAL A 269 -4.48 16.00 -14.17
N MET A 270 -5.29 15.15 -14.81
CA MET A 270 -5.90 15.46 -16.11
C MET A 270 -6.81 16.69 -16.08
N TYR A 271 -7.31 17.09 -14.90
CA TYR A 271 -8.18 18.25 -14.68
C TYR A 271 -7.56 19.32 -13.76
N LYS A 272 -6.23 19.33 -13.60
CA LYS A 272 -5.54 20.17 -12.61
C LYS A 272 -5.87 21.66 -12.72
N ASP A 273 -6.14 22.16 -13.94
CA ASP A 273 -6.44 23.57 -14.17
C ASP A 273 -7.84 23.98 -13.65
N ASN A 274 -8.68 23.01 -13.33
CA ASN A 274 -10.00 23.22 -12.74
C ASN A 274 -9.96 23.17 -11.20
N VAL A 275 -8.80 22.93 -10.59
CA VAL A 275 -8.64 22.80 -9.14
C VAL A 275 -7.88 24.01 -8.60
N LEU A 276 -8.52 24.78 -7.74
CA LEU A 276 -7.93 25.99 -7.13
C LEU A 276 -7.11 25.64 -5.88
N PRO A 277 -6.04 26.41 -5.59
CA PRO A 277 -5.34 26.31 -4.31
C PRO A 277 -6.30 26.48 -3.12
N ASN A 278 -6.09 25.71 -2.06
CA ASN A 278 -6.92 25.70 -0.84
C ASN A 278 -8.40 25.30 -1.05
N GLN A 279 -8.74 24.74 -2.21
CA GLN A 279 -10.04 24.14 -2.46
C GLN A 279 -10.21 22.91 -1.56
N ARG A 280 -11.37 22.76 -0.92
CA ARG A 280 -11.64 21.67 0.03
C ARG A 280 -12.66 20.64 -0.47
N ASN A 281 -13.44 21.02 -1.46
CA ASN A 281 -14.46 20.16 -2.05
C ASN A 281 -14.51 20.43 -3.56
N GLY A 282 -14.77 19.40 -4.33
CA GLY A 282 -14.94 19.52 -5.77
C GLY A 282 -14.79 18.16 -6.45
N VAL A 283 -15.56 17.93 -7.50
CA VAL A 283 -15.56 16.67 -8.25
C VAL A 283 -14.16 16.30 -8.77
N TYR A 284 -13.31 17.29 -9.03
CA TYR A 284 -11.94 17.07 -9.48
C TYR A 284 -10.92 16.96 -8.34
N GLY A 285 -11.34 17.09 -7.07
CA GLY A 285 -10.50 16.87 -5.91
C GLY A 285 -9.98 18.16 -5.25
N HIS A 286 -8.92 18.03 -4.44
CA HIS A 286 -8.33 19.07 -3.60
C HIS A 286 -6.81 18.89 -3.44
N GLY A 287 -6.13 19.80 -2.70
CA GLY A 287 -4.70 19.69 -2.39
C GLY A 287 -3.80 20.31 -3.45
N ARG A 288 -4.32 21.25 -4.27
CA ARG A 288 -3.54 21.97 -5.26
C ARG A 288 -2.40 22.76 -4.62
N GLU A 289 -2.60 23.33 -3.43
CA GLU A 289 -1.58 24.05 -2.67
C GLU A 289 -0.38 23.17 -2.28
N ARG A 290 -0.61 21.88 -2.00
CA ARG A 290 0.46 20.90 -1.69
C ARG A 290 1.22 20.51 -2.96
N TYR A 291 0.50 20.34 -4.06
CA TYR A 291 1.09 20.10 -5.37
C TYR A 291 2.01 21.27 -5.76
N ASP A 292 1.49 22.52 -5.68
CA ASP A 292 2.23 23.72 -6.04
C ASP A 292 3.48 23.90 -5.14
N ALA A 293 3.39 23.60 -3.84
CA ALA A 293 4.52 23.65 -2.92
C ALA A 293 5.64 22.68 -3.28
N ILE A 294 5.30 21.46 -3.73
CA ILE A 294 6.29 20.49 -4.22
C ILE A 294 6.94 21.01 -5.49
N GLU A 295 6.13 21.41 -6.47
CA GLU A 295 6.64 21.88 -7.77
C GLU A 295 7.56 23.11 -7.59
N GLU A 296 7.20 24.05 -6.71
CA GLU A 296 8.02 25.23 -6.40
C GLU A 296 9.41 24.85 -5.84
N ILE A 297 9.46 23.91 -4.89
CA ILE A 297 10.73 23.44 -4.33
C ILE A 297 11.57 22.71 -5.39
N LEU A 298 10.95 21.83 -6.17
CA LEU A 298 11.68 21.07 -7.19
C LEU A 298 12.14 21.96 -8.36
N ASP A 299 11.35 22.96 -8.75
CA ASP A 299 11.72 23.90 -9.80
C ASP A 299 12.83 24.86 -9.34
N ALA A 300 12.77 25.35 -8.10
CA ALA A 300 13.82 26.20 -7.52
C ALA A 300 15.18 25.49 -7.44
N ASN A 301 15.17 24.15 -7.41
CA ASN A 301 16.38 23.32 -7.33
C ASN A 301 16.62 22.47 -8.59
N ALA A 302 16.04 22.86 -9.73
CA ALA A 302 16.20 22.11 -10.98
C ALA A 302 17.68 21.95 -11.35
N GLY A 303 18.10 20.71 -11.57
CA GLY A 303 19.50 20.34 -11.87
C GLY A 303 20.42 20.17 -10.65
N SER A 304 19.93 20.41 -9.43
CA SER A 304 20.67 20.19 -8.18
C SER A 304 19.83 19.47 -7.12
N ILE A 305 18.80 18.72 -7.55
CA ILE A 305 17.96 17.96 -6.63
C ILE A 305 18.82 16.87 -5.99
N ASP A 306 18.78 16.82 -4.67
CA ASP A 306 19.36 15.77 -3.84
C ASP A 306 18.32 15.23 -2.86
N ARG A 307 18.73 14.26 -2.07
CA ARG A 307 17.87 13.62 -1.06
C ARG A 307 17.29 14.61 -0.03
N GLU A 308 18.05 15.64 0.35
CA GLU A 308 17.57 16.65 1.30
C GLU A 308 16.47 17.51 0.70
N ILE A 309 16.60 17.92 -0.56
CA ILE A 309 15.55 18.66 -1.30
C ILE A 309 14.28 17.79 -1.44
N ALA A 310 14.42 16.48 -1.70
CA ALA A 310 13.28 15.57 -1.74
C ALA A 310 12.57 15.49 -0.36
N TRP A 311 13.31 15.48 0.74
CA TRP A 311 12.74 15.56 2.09
C TRP A 311 12.08 16.92 2.38
N GLN A 312 12.64 18.03 1.92
CA GLN A 312 12.01 19.36 2.04
C GLN A 312 10.68 19.41 1.29
N ALA A 313 10.59 18.82 0.10
CA ALA A 313 9.33 18.71 -0.64
C ALA A 313 8.27 17.87 0.11
N LEU A 314 8.67 16.74 0.71
CA LEU A 314 7.78 15.95 1.58
C LEU A 314 7.31 16.76 2.79
N GLN A 315 8.21 17.48 3.42
CA GLN A 315 7.90 18.30 4.59
C GLN A 315 6.94 19.43 4.26
N ALA A 316 7.15 20.13 3.15
CA ALA A 316 6.29 21.22 2.69
C ALA A 316 4.87 20.74 2.35
N ALA A 317 4.72 19.54 1.80
CA ALA A 317 3.43 18.95 1.47
C ALA A 317 2.79 18.18 2.65
N SER A 318 3.46 18.07 3.80
CA SER A 318 2.93 17.37 4.97
C SER A 318 1.82 18.17 5.66
N GLN A 319 0.88 17.45 6.26
CA GLN A 319 -0.29 18.05 6.90
C GLN A 319 -0.26 17.85 8.42
N ALA A 320 -0.37 18.96 9.18
CA ALA A 320 -0.57 18.92 10.62
C ALA A 320 -2.00 18.45 10.95
N PRO A 321 -2.24 17.78 12.08
CA PRO A 321 -3.57 17.40 12.52
C PRO A 321 -4.52 18.59 12.52
N ASN A 322 -5.65 18.43 11.84
CA ASN A 322 -6.69 19.46 11.78
C ASN A 322 -8.07 18.79 11.93
N PRO A 323 -8.78 19.00 13.05
CA PRO A 323 -10.08 18.36 13.30
C PRO A 323 -11.18 18.78 12.31
N LYS A 324 -10.96 19.86 11.54
CA LYS A 324 -11.90 20.36 10.53
C LYS A 324 -11.64 19.77 9.13
N ASP A 325 -10.52 19.09 8.96
CA ASP A 325 -10.13 18.51 7.68
C ASP A 325 -9.84 17.02 7.86
N VAL A 326 -10.72 16.19 7.35
CA VAL A 326 -10.65 14.73 7.50
C VAL A 326 -9.48 14.08 6.75
N THR A 327 -8.79 14.81 5.89
CA THR A 327 -7.63 14.31 5.14
C THR A 327 -6.30 14.80 5.71
N SER A 328 -6.34 15.69 6.72
CA SER A 328 -5.15 16.32 7.27
C SER A 328 -4.65 15.57 8.49
N ASN A 329 -3.58 14.95 8.41
CA ASN A 329 -2.69 14.43 9.43
C ASN A 329 -1.72 13.44 8.76
N THR A 330 -0.54 13.88 8.42
CA THR A 330 0.47 13.00 7.82
C THR A 330 0.91 11.95 8.83
N GLN A 331 0.57 10.70 8.56
CA GLN A 331 0.87 9.54 9.41
C GLN A 331 2.28 9.04 9.18
N TRP A 332 2.70 8.97 7.90
CA TRP A 332 4.09 8.74 7.53
C TRP A 332 4.47 9.51 6.28
N SER A 333 5.75 9.85 6.21
CA SER A 333 6.42 10.32 5.02
C SER A 333 7.51 9.33 4.67
N ILE A 334 7.64 8.97 3.41
CA ILE A 334 8.62 7.99 2.97
C ILE A 334 9.28 8.44 1.68
N LEU A 335 10.59 8.18 1.57
CA LEU A 335 11.37 8.35 0.37
C LEU A 335 11.88 6.96 -0.06
N TYR A 336 11.36 6.44 -1.17
CA TYR A 336 11.81 5.24 -1.82
C TYR A 336 12.93 5.58 -2.80
N ASP A 337 14.09 4.97 -2.66
CA ASP A 337 15.19 5.03 -3.62
C ASP A 337 15.04 3.84 -4.57
N ASN A 338 14.48 4.12 -5.75
CA ASN A 338 14.17 3.11 -6.76
C ASN A 338 15.43 2.53 -7.41
N THR A 339 16.57 3.25 -7.33
CA THR A 339 17.86 2.83 -7.88
C THR A 339 18.63 1.95 -6.90
N ALA A 340 18.78 2.39 -5.64
CA ALA A 340 19.51 1.64 -4.61
C ALA A 340 18.66 0.58 -3.92
N LEU A 341 17.33 0.55 -4.17
CA LEU A 341 16.37 -0.35 -3.53
C LEU A 341 16.35 -0.20 -2.01
N THR A 342 16.40 1.04 -1.54
CA THR A 342 16.29 1.40 -0.14
C THR A 342 15.10 2.33 0.08
N ALA A 343 14.67 2.48 1.32
CA ALA A 343 13.65 3.45 1.69
C ALA A 343 13.97 4.05 3.07
N GLU A 344 13.57 5.30 3.26
CA GLU A 344 13.63 5.98 4.56
C GLU A 344 12.24 6.49 4.89
N ALA A 345 11.79 6.29 6.14
CA ALA A 345 10.49 6.73 6.60
C ALA A 345 10.59 7.60 7.84
N VAL A 346 9.71 8.59 7.91
CA VAL A 346 9.43 9.45 9.05
C VAL A 346 7.98 9.21 9.46
N ILE A 347 7.75 8.95 10.74
CA ILE A 347 6.41 8.70 11.28
C ILE A 347 5.89 9.96 11.97
N ARG A 348 4.62 10.30 11.70
CA ARG A 348 3.88 11.39 12.35
C ARG A 348 4.64 12.73 12.35
N ARG A 349 5.42 12.99 11.27
CA ARG A 349 6.22 14.21 11.09
C ARG A 349 7.31 14.43 12.15
N ASP A 350 7.79 13.36 12.77
CA ASP A 350 9.01 13.40 13.56
C ASP A 350 10.24 13.41 12.66
N TRP A 351 10.52 14.56 12.05
CA TRP A 351 11.57 14.75 11.05
C TRP A 351 13.00 14.48 11.58
N ASN A 352 13.15 14.38 12.89
CA ASN A 352 14.44 14.07 13.52
C ASN A 352 14.72 12.57 13.58
N THR A 353 13.68 11.73 13.38
CA THR A 353 13.79 10.27 13.50
C THR A 353 13.44 9.64 12.16
N LYS A 354 14.46 9.21 11.41
CA LYS A 354 14.31 8.48 10.14
C LYS A 354 14.61 7.00 10.36
N THR A 355 13.75 6.13 9.86
CA THR A 355 13.95 4.67 9.88
C THR A 355 14.28 4.20 8.48
N SER A 356 15.39 3.48 8.30
CA SER A 356 15.87 3.03 6.99
C SER A 356 15.54 1.57 6.72
N TYR A 357 15.26 1.24 5.46
CA TYR A 357 14.91 -0.10 4.98
C TYR A 357 15.75 -0.45 3.75
N ASN A 358 16.15 -1.70 3.63
CA ASN A 358 16.92 -2.20 2.50
C ASN A 358 16.25 -3.46 1.95
N LEU A 359 15.94 -3.44 0.65
CA LEU A 359 15.27 -4.55 -0.03
C LEU A 359 16.28 -5.56 -0.60
N VAL A 360 17.51 -5.13 -0.91
CA VAL A 360 18.55 -5.97 -1.52
C VAL A 360 19.10 -6.99 -0.54
N SER A 361 19.41 -6.56 0.67
CA SER A 361 20.19 -7.37 1.61
C SER A 361 19.35 -8.42 2.34
N ASN A 362 18.01 -8.31 2.37
CA ASN A 362 17.13 -9.12 3.23
C ASN A 362 17.62 -9.23 4.69
N VAL A 363 18.64 -8.43 5.04
CA VAL A 363 19.25 -8.36 6.35
C VAL A 363 18.37 -7.46 7.20
N ALA A 364 18.19 -7.85 8.44
CA ALA A 364 17.53 -7.04 9.45
C ALA A 364 18.01 -5.58 9.35
N VAL A 365 17.05 -4.64 9.35
CA VAL A 365 17.36 -3.23 9.55
C VAL A 365 18.28 -3.15 10.76
N THR A 366 19.48 -2.70 10.57
CA THR A 366 20.28 -2.23 11.68
C THR A 366 19.63 -0.94 12.15
N ASP A 367 19.10 -0.96 13.37
CA ASP A 367 18.71 0.26 14.04
C ASP A 367 19.89 1.21 13.95
N VAL A 368 19.74 2.28 13.16
CA VAL A 368 20.67 3.39 13.17
C VAL A 368 20.16 4.26 14.31
N GLY A 369 20.76 4.05 15.50
CA GLY A 369 20.55 4.89 16.66
C GLY A 369 21.12 6.28 16.49
#